data_0300d9d1ba7c6c64e71d519b56de4d16
#
_entry.id   0300d9d1ba7c6c64e71d519b56de4d16
#
_cell.length_a   1.000
_cell.length_b   1.000
_cell.length_c   1.000
_cell.angle_alpha   90.00
_cell.angle_beta   90.00
_cell.angle_gamma   90.00
#
_symmetry.space_group_name_H-M   'P 1'
#
loop_
_entity.id
_entity.type
_entity.pdbx_description
1 polymer ?
#
loop_
_entity_poly.entity_id
_entity_poly.type
_entity_poly.pdbx_seq_one_letter_code
_entity_poly.pdbx_strand_id
1 'polypeptide(L)'
;MKKMLFTLTSAALLCAAAAAMAEAPVATGETAWLRGKPVATYTCEGKTVIPVSALSEYGFEVENGDALKITVSDAEITAEGAPATAGDKLAEVKAETTATLDGQPVVAYTLEDGDAVIALDDCFAYNAEKLSGIDLIVIGTSDLEKSKDFFVSHMELNVVAEGTLDAASVKALYGQEGEAKYVMVMNNVNSTKLMLIEFSEKTGKTTREGFHAWDYGYFDVAWRCNDIDAMYEELTGAGYSFECEPFSYTTSWSGNAVAECVAYGPDGVPTTMILKTTQEFDTKFYNMVDAVLVVDDMASAVDWYTNVMGMDLVYDAPVEKGLVDRVLGIEGTDITVRMGYFYGSYANGQSTLIEILDYSEPGVSMTEQGGSVPGNGGIFAQAFETKDLDKLLARCEAYGYKTASERTTMTLESVGEIDTVLVSGVNGTLYQFYQAK
;
A
#
# COMPACT_ATOMS: atom_id res chain seq x y z
N MET A 1 -32.06 -66.99 20.75
CA MET A 1 -31.36 -65.73 20.94
C MET A 1 -29.91 -66.05 21.22
N LYS A 2 -29.05 -65.97 20.20
CA LYS A 2 -27.57 -66.07 20.31
C LYS A 2 -26.99 -64.80 19.80
N LYS A 3 -26.37 -64.03 20.68
CA LYS A 3 -25.59 -62.86 20.34
C LYS A 3 -24.26 -63.35 19.72
N MET A 4 -24.02 -62.99 18.47
CA MET A 4 -22.77 -63.20 17.79
C MET A 4 -21.91 -61.95 17.98
N LEU A 5 -20.82 -62.12 18.70
CA LEU A 5 -19.81 -61.09 18.93
C LEU A 5 -18.85 -61.09 17.70
N PHE A 6 -18.87 -60.03 16.94
CA PHE A 6 -17.87 -59.82 15.87
C PHE A 6 -16.72 -59.03 16.45
N THR A 7 -15.58 -59.69 16.57
CA THR A 7 -14.28 -59.06 16.87
C THR A 7 -13.70 -58.55 15.55
N LEU A 8 -13.68 -57.24 15.34
CA LEU A 8 -12.92 -56.62 14.26
C LEU A 8 -11.47 -56.45 14.74
N THR A 9 -10.58 -57.23 14.18
CA THR A 9 -9.14 -57.00 14.23
C THR A 9 -8.83 -55.95 13.18
N SER A 10 -8.57 -54.70 13.63
CA SER A 10 -8.04 -53.64 12.77
C SER A 10 -6.54 -53.91 12.51
N ALA A 11 -6.23 -54.44 11.34
CA ALA A 11 -4.87 -54.40 10.83
C ALA A 11 -4.59 -52.95 10.42
N ALA A 12 -3.79 -52.24 11.21
CA ALA A 12 -3.23 -50.96 10.82
C ALA A 12 -2.23 -51.24 9.69
N LEU A 13 -2.63 -50.96 8.46
CA LEU A 13 -1.71 -50.84 7.34
C LEU A 13 -0.93 -49.52 7.58
N LEU A 14 0.28 -49.60 8.11
CA LEU A 14 1.27 -48.55 7.99
C LEU A 14 1.67 -48.46 6.51
N CYS A 15 0.98 -47.69 5.71
CA CYS A 15 1.55 -47.13 4.49
C CYS A 15 2.59 -46.10 4.94
N ALA A 16 3.86 -46.51 4.97
CA ALA A 16 4.98 -45.59 4.85
C ALA A 16 4.89 -45.05 3.39
N ALA A 17 4.19 -43.95 3.25
CA ALA A 17 4.39 -43.09 2.10
C ALA A 17 5.86 -42.65 2.22
N ALA A 18 6.71 -43.13 1.31
CA ALA A 18 8.00 -42.51 1.05
C ALA A 18 7.63 -41.06 0.68
N ALA A 19 7.86 -40.12 1.58
CA ALA A 19 7.77 -38.71 1.27
C ALA A 19 8.70 -38.51 0.06
N ALA A 20 8.13 -38.17 -1.07
CA ALA A 20 8.94 -37.70 -2.18
C ALA A 20 9.74 -36.53 -1.61
N MET A 21 11.07 -36.65 -1.58
CA MET A 21 11.95 -35.57 -1.14
C MET A 21 11.62 -34.38 -2.01
N ALA A 22 11.35 -33.24 -1.43
CA ALA A 22 11.08 -32.03 -2.18
C ALA A 22 12.31 -31.67 -3.01
N GLU A 23 12.09 -31.14 -4.20
CA GLU A 23 13.18 -30.71 -5.07
C GLU A 23 13.96 -29.56 -4.41
N ALA A 24 15.22 -29.39 -4.86
CA ALA A 24 16.04 -28.26 -4.40
C ALA A 24 15.34 -26.92 -4.70
N PRO A 25 15.33 -25.97 -3.74
CA PRO A 25 14.78 -24.64 -4.00
C PRO A 25 15.50 -23.95 -5.16
N VAL A 26 14.74 -23.36 -6.08
CA VAL A 26 15.24 -22.74 -7.31
C VAL A 26 15.01 -21.23 -7.25
N ALA A 27 16.06 -20.45 -7.53
CA ALA A 27 15.99 -18.99 -7.54
C ALA A 27 14.99 -18.48 -8.58
N THR A 28 14.13 -17.55 -8.14
CA THR A 28 13.13 -16.92 -9.00
C THR A 28 13.74 -15.92 -9.97
N GLY A 29 14.86 -15.29 -9.59
CA GLY A 29 15.45 -14.15 -10.28
C GLY A 29 14.65 -12.87 -10.12
N GLU A 30 13.56 -12.91 -9.34
CA GLU A 30 12.75 -11.75 -9.00
C GLU A 30 13.35 -11.02 -7.80
N THR A 31 13.21 -9.70 -7.76
CA THR A 31 13.61 -8.90 -6.62
C THR A 31 12.49 -8.96 -5.59
N ALA A 32 12.78 -9.46 -4.40
CA ALA A 32 11.94 -9.33 -3.23
C ALA A 32 12.66 -8.48 -2.18
N TRP A 33 11.91 -7.95 -1.25
CA TRP A 33 12.43 -7.03 -0.25
C TRP A 33 12.11 -7.56 1.16
N LEU A 34 13.09 -7.52 2.03
CA LEU A 34 12.94 -7.86 3.44
C LEU A 34 13.55 -6.73 4.27
N ARG A 35 12.73 -6.09 5.11
CA ARG A 35 13.14 -4.97 5.96
C ARG A 35 13.90 -3.87 5.19
N GLY A 36 13.38 -3.49 4.00
CA GLY A 36 13.92 -2.42 3.16
C GLY A 36 15.17 -2.75 2.35
N LYS A 37 15.59 -4.02 2.31
CA LYS A 37 16.73 -4.46 1.52
C LYS A 37 16.34 -5.58 0.55
N PRO A 38 16.91 -5.62 -0.66
CA PRO A 38 16.70 -6.73 -1.59
C PRO A 38 17.12 -8.05 -0.94
N VAL A 39 16.35 -9.10 -1.15
CA VAL A 39 16.63 -10.45 -0.64
C VAL A 39 16.58 -11.47 -1.76
N ALA A 40 17.52 -12.42 -1.75
CA ALA A 40 17.52 -13.54 -2.65
C ALA A 40 16.36 -14.50 -2.34
N THR A 41 15.51 -14.77 -3.33
CA THR A 41 14.35 -15.64 -3.18
C THR A 41 14.43 -16.86 -4.06
N TYR A 42 13.82 -17.94 -3.57
CA TYR A 42 13.76 -19.23 -4.22
C TYR A 42 12.34 -19.77 -4.17
N THR A 43 11.97 -20.63 -5.10
CA THR A 43 10.71 -21.37 -5.05
C THR A 43 10.95 -22.74 -4.44
N CYS A 44 10.20 -23.07 -3.39
CA CYS A 44 10.20 -24.39 -2.75
C CYS A 44 8.76 -24.77 -2.42
N GLU A 45 8.31 -25.96 -2.85
CA GLU A 45 6.94 -26.46 -2.63
C GLU A 45 5.84 -25.43 -3.00
N GLY A 46 6.06 -24.67 -4.08
CA GLY A 46 5.13 -23.66 -4.57
C GLY A 46 5.08 -22.37 -3.75
N LYS A 47 5.99 -22.20 -2.79
CA LYS A 47 6.14 -20.99 -1.97
C LYS A 47 7.41 -20.23 -2.36
N THR A 48 7.38 -18.92 -2.24
CA THR A 48 8.60 -18.11 -2.24
C THR A 48 9.27 -18.23 -0.87
N VAL A 49 10.52 -18.69 -0.86
CA VAL A 49 11.29 -18.92 0.37
C VAL A 49 12.61 -18.17 0.34
N ILE A 50 13.17 -17.95 1.54
CA ILE A 50 14.48 -17.35 1.76
C ILE A 50 15.35 -18.24 2.65
N PRO A 51 16.70 -18.26 2.44
CA PRO A 51 17.62 -18.98 3.31
C PRO A 51 17.61 -18.40 4.73
N VAL A 52 17.53 -19.28 5.73
CA VAL A 52 17.57 -18.88 7.15
C VAL A 52 18.92 -18.28 7.52
N SER A 53 20.00 -18.77 6.91
CA SER A 53 21.35 -18.21 7.10
C SER A 53 21.47 -16.73 6.72
N ALA A 54 20.66 -16.27 5.75
CA ALA A 54 20.66 -14.86 5.36
C ALA A 54 19.94 -13.95 6.36
N LEU A 55 19.03 -14.47 7.18
CA LEU A 55 18.17 -13.67 8.06
C LEU A 55 18.91 -12.79 9.05
N SER A 56 20.09 -13.19 9.50
CA SER A 56 20.89 -12.40 10.44
C SER A 56 21.31 -11.04 9.88
N GLU A 57 21.52 -10.93 8.58
CA GLU A 57 21.87 -9.68 7.93
C GLU A 57 20.66 -8.72 7.82
N TYR A 58 19.45 -9.29 7.93
CA TYR A 58 18.19 -8.55 7.90
C TYR A 58 17.64 -8.26 9.31
N GLY A 59 18.46 -8.40 10.37
CA GLY A 59 18.08 -8.08 11.73
C GLY A 59 17.21 -9.14 12.40
N PHE A 60 17.43 -10.42 12.09
CA PHE A 60 16.85 -11.54 12.81
C PHE A 60 17.95 -12.29 13.56
N GLU A 61 17.65 -12.74 14.76
CA GLU A 61 18.50 -13.68 15.50
C GLU A 61 18.03 -15.11 15.20
N VAL A 62 18.97 -15.97 14.84
CA VAL A 62 18.71 -17.38 14.51
C VAL A 62 19.40 -18.29 15.50
N GLU A 63 18.63 -19.07 16.23
CA GLU A 63 19.12 -20.10 17.13
C GLU A 63 18.84 -21.49 16.54
N ASN A 64 19.90 -22.22 16.22
CA ASN A 64 19.84 -23.61 15.78
C ASN A 64 20.00 -24.53 17.00
N GLY A 65 18.93 -25.24 17.37
CA GLY A 65 18.91 -26.19 18.50
C GLY A 65 18.10 -27.44 18.12
N ASP A 66 17.38 -28.01 19.07
CA ASP A 66 16.42 -29.11 18.84
C ASP A 66 15.28 -28.68 17.91
N ALA A 67 15.01 -27.38 17.87
CA ALA A 67 14.11 -26.73 16.91
C ALA A 67 14.74 -25.40 16.44
N LEU A 68 14.47 -25.02 15.21
CA LEU A 68 14.88 -23.73 14.65
C LEU A 68 14.05 -22.61 15.30
N LYS A 69 14.73 -21.63 15.90
CA LYS A 69 14.10 -20.47 16.50
C LYS A 69 14.65 -19.20 15.87
N ILE A 70 13.75 -18.37 15.37
CA ILE A 70 14.04 -17.10 14.74
C ILE A 70 13.33 -16.01 15.54
N THR A 71 14.05 -14.93 15.87
CA THR A 71 13.52 -13.82 16.64
C THR A 71 13.83 -12.52 15.91
N VAL A 72 12.87 -11.63 15.78
CA VAL A 72 13.12 -10.29 15.25
C VAL A 72 13.97 -9.52 16.25
N SER A 73 15.03 -8.89 15.76
CA SER A 73 16.00 -8.15 16.58
C SER A 73 16.01 -6.67 16.15
N ASP A 74 16.31 -5.79 17.10
CA ASP A 74 16.59 -4.38 16.86
C ASP A 74 18.02 -4.14 16.34
N ALA A 75 18.73 -5.21 15.95
CA ALA A 75 20.07 -5.10 15.39
C ALA A 75 20.05 -4.35 14.05
N GLU A 76 21.12 -3.62 13.80
CA GLU A 76 21.34 -2.91 12.52
C GLU A 76 21.24 -3.89 11.34
N ILE A 77 20.52 -3.50 10.30
CA ILE A 77 20.39 -4.27 9.07
C ILE A 77 21.66 -4.06 8.25
N THR A 78 22.45 -5.11 8.12
CA THR A 78 23.74 -5.07 7.40
C THR A 78 23.67 -5.65 5.98
N ALA A 79 22.51 -6.15 5.57
CA ALA A 79 22.31 -6.71 4.24
C ALA A 79 22.65 -5.68 3.16
N GLU A 80 23.58 -6.02 2.27
CA GLU A 80 23.81 -5.27 1.03
C GLU A 80 22.76 -5.65 -0.04
N GLY A 81 22.17 -6.83 0.13
CA GLY A 81 21.10 -7.39 -0.66
C GLY A 81 21.38 -7.52 -2.16
N ALA A 82 21.14 -8.68 -2.71
CA ALA A 82 21.08 -8.87 -4.15
C ALA A 82 20.08 -9.99 -4.46
N PRO A 83 19.28 -9.89 -5.53
CA PRO A 83 18.49 -11.01 -6.00
C PRO A 83 19.42 -12.15 -6.42
N ALA A 84 19.00 -13.40 -6.20
CA ALA A 84 19.68 -14.55 -6.74
C ALA A 84 19.52 -14.59 -8.27
N THR A 85 20.51 -15.16 -8.97
CA THR A 85 20.38 -15.35 -10.41
C THR A 85 19.31 -16.39 -10.71
N ALA A 86 18.39 -16.09 -11.62
CA ALA A 86 17.31 -17.01 -12.00
C ALA A 86 17.86 -18.39 -12.38
N GLY A 87 17.31 -19.43 -11.77
CA GLY A 87 17.70 -20.82 -11.99
C GLY A 87 18.83 -21.35 -11.11
N ASP A 88 19.49 -20.49 -10.30
CA ASP A 88 20.41 -20.96 -9.25
C ASP A 88 19.64 -21.84 -8.25
N LYS A 89 20.32 -22.84 -7.71
CA LYS A 89 19.71 -23.81 -6.79
C LYS A 89 20.43 -23.82 -5.46
N LEU A 90 19.66 -23.91 -4.39
CA LEU A 90 20.16 -24.28 -3.08
C LEU A 90 20.40 -25.81 -3.01
N ALA A 91 20.85 -26.30 -1.86
CA ALA A 91 20.92 -27.73 -1.59
C ALA A 91 19.52 -28.38 -1.63
N GLU A 92 19.46 -29.69 -1.85
CA GLU A 92 18.19 -30.43 -1.86
C GLU A 92 17.52 -30.39 -0.50
N VAL A 93 16.17 -30.40 -0.51
CA VAL A 93 15.40 -30.43 0.74
C VAL A 93 15.54 -31.78 1.39
N LYS A 94 15.98 -31.78 2.62
CA LYS A 94 16.14 -32.97 3.45
C LYS A 94 14.86 -33.33 4.20
N ALA A 95 14.21 -32.34 4.78
CA ALA A 95 12.97 -32.55 5.54
C ALA A 95 12.20 -31.25 5.73
N GLU A 96 10.89 -31.34 5.80
CA GLU A 96 10.06 -30.31 6.41
C GLU A 96 10.26 -30.35 7.93
N THR A 97 10.38 -29.19 8.56
CA THR A 97 10.55 -29.06 10.00
C THR A 97 9.72 -27.90 10.54
N THR A 98 9.45 -27.92 11.81
CA THR A 98 8.77 -26.81 12.50
C THR A 98 9.83 -25.84 13.02
N ALA A 99 9.67 -24.57 12.68
CA ALA A 99 10.42 -23.48 13.25
C ALA A 99 9.51 -22.58 14.09
N THR A 100 10.07 -21.70 14.86
CA THR A 100 9.32 -20.59 15.47
C THR A 100 9.92 -19.27 15.02
N LEU A 101 9.05 -18.32 14.70
CA LEU A 101 9.40 -16.94 14.41
C LEU A 101 8.67 -16.05 15.43
N ASP A 102 9.41 -15.38 16.31
CA ASP A 102 8.90 -14.68 17.50
C ASP A 102 7.92 -15.51 18.35
N GLY A 103 8.24 -16.80 18.50
CA GLY A 103 7.42 -17.74 19.25
C GLY A 103 6.17 -18.26 18.52
N GLN A 104 5.89 -17.77 17.31
CA GLN A 104 4.82 -18.31 16.48
C GLN A 104 5.34 -19.47 15.61
N PRO A 105 4.62 -20.59 15.51
CA PRO A 105 5.04 -21.70 14.69
C PRO A 105 4.98 -21.35 13.20
N VAL A 106 6.05 -21.62 12.47
CA VAL A 106 6.17 -21.50 11.03
C VAL A 106 6.73 -22.79 10.43
N VAL A 107 6.49 -23.01 9.15
CA VAL A 107 7.03 -24.15 8.42
C VAL A 107 8.40 -23.79 7.84
N ALA A 108 9.40 -24.60 8.11
CA ALA A 108 10.73 -24.51 7.51
C ALA A 108 11.08 -25.80 6.75
N TYR A 109 11.94 -25.69 5.76
CA TYR A 109 12.51 -26.85 5.07
C TYR A 109 14.01 -26.87 5.32
N THR A 110 14.49 -27.89 6.02
CA THR A 110 15.92 -28.12 6.21
C THR A 110 16.55 -28.65 4.92
N LEU A 111 17.76 -28.19 4.62
CA LEU A 111 18.51 -28.55 3.43
C LEU A 111 19.62 -29.57 3.76
N GLU A 112 20.13 -30.27 2.72
CA GLU A 112 21.17 -31.26 2.89
C GLU A 112 22.54 -30.70 3.36
N ASP A 113 22.79 -29.41 3.09
CA ASP A 113 23.98 -28.69 3.57
C ASP A 113 23.88 -28.20 5.02
N GLY A 114 22.74 -28.38 5.66
CA GLY A 114 22.48 -28.00 7.06
C GLY A 114 21.88 -26.62 7.24
N ASP A 115 21.64 -25.84 6.17
CA ASP A 115 20.82 -24.63 6.21
C ASP A 115 19.34 -25.02 6.21
N ALA A 116 18.49 -24.01 6.26
CA ALA A 116 17.04 -24.14 6.11
C ALA A 116 16.49 -22.98 5.26
N VAL A 117 15.29 -23.15 4.76
CA VAL A 117 14.52 -22.07 4.14
C VAL A 117 13.19 -21.94 4.83
N ILE A 118 12.66 -20.71 4.92
CA ILE A 118 11.32 -20.40 5.41
C ILE A 118 10.57 -19.57 4.38
N ALA A 119 9.24 -19.57 4.45
CA ALA A 119 8.44 -18.74 3.56
C ALA A 119 8.73 -17.25 3.81
N LEU A 120 8.94 -16.51 2.73
CA LEU A 120 9.15 -15.06 2.79
C LEU A 120 7.95 -14.36 3.44
N ASP A 121 6.73 -14.82 3.14
CA ASP A 121 5.49 -14.28 3.73
C ASP A 121 5.46 -14.39 5.26
N ASP A 122 6.04 -15.45 5.83
CA ASP A 122 6.13 -15.61 7.28
C ASP A 122 7.05 -14.53 7.89
N CYS A 123 8.09 -14.11 7.17
CA CYS A 123 8.97 -13.02 7.60
C CYS A 123 8.30 -11.65 7.48
N PHE A 124 7.49 -11.43 6.45
CA PHE A 124 6.75 -10.18 6.29
C PHE A 124 5.75 -9.93 7.41
N ALA A 125 5.16 -10.97 7.98
CA ALA A 125 4.25 -10.83 9.12
C ALA A 125 4.89 -10.12 10.34
N TYR A 126 6.24 -10.06 10.39
CA TYR A 126 7.01 -9.50 11.50
C TYR A 126 7.78 -8.23 11.15
N ASN A 127 7.68 -7.74 9.91
CA ASN A 127 8.36 -6.50 9.52
C ASN A 127 7.88 -5.27 10.29
N ALA A 128 6.72 -5.27 10.78
CA ALA A 128 6.08 -4.37 11.72
C ALA A 128 4.66 -4.88 11.92
N GLU A 129 3.99 -4.50 12.97
CA GLU A 129 2.54 -4.64 13.02
C GLU A 129 1.97 -4.03 11.75
N LYS A 130 1.42 -4.87 10.86
CA LYS A 130 0.87 -4.40 9.58
C LYS A 130 -0.23 -3.39 9.89
N LEU A 131 -0.09 -2.19 9.36
CA LEU A 131 -1.18 -1.23 9.37
C LEU A 131 -2.33 -1.75 8.52
N SER A 132 -3.52 -1.24 8.77
CA SER A 132 -4.60 -1.35 7.79
C SER A 132 -4.10 -0.89 6.41
N GLY A 133 -4.75 -1.26 5.34
CA GLY A 133 -4.64 -0.51 4.09
C GLY A 133 -5.04 0.95 4.32
N ILE A 134 -4.98 1.77 3.29
CA ILE A 134 -5.48 3.14 3.36
C ILE A 134 -6.94 3.10 3.82
N ASP A 135 -7.25 3.70 4.97
CA ASP A 135 -8.62 3.86 5.44
C ASP A 135 -9.27 5.13 4.90
N LEU A 136 -8.53 6.26 4.96
CA LEU A 136 -9.01 7.53 4.43
C LEU A 136 -7.97 8.16 3.49
N ILE A 137 -8.45 8.77 2.41
CA ILE A 137 -7.71 9.76 1.64
C ILE A 137 -8.32 11.11 1.98
N VAL A 138 -7.53 12.01 2.56
CA VAL A 138 -8.01 13.30 3.06
C VAL A 138 -7.80 14.37 1.98
N ILE A 139 -8.92 14.93 1.53
CA ILE A 139 -8.98 15.89 0.44
C ILE A 139 -9.53 17.21 0.98
N GLY A 140 -8.69 18.24 1.00
CA GLY A 140 -9.14 19.60 1.27
C GLY A 140 -10.04 20.10 0.15
N THR A 141 -11.09 20.87 0.49
CA THR A 141 -11.96 21.46 -0.52
C THR A 141 -12.33 22.90 -0.20
N SER A 142 -12.44 23.69 -1.26
CA SER A 142 -12.94 25.08 -1.19
C SER A 142 -14.47 25.15 -1.19
N ASP A 143 -15.16 24.08 -1.64
CA ASP A 143 -16.62 23.97 -1.73
C ASP A 143 -17.02 22.51 -1.52
N LEU A 144 -17.45 22.18 -0.30
CA LEU A 144 -17.78 20.82 0.12
C LEU A 144 -18.94 20.23 -0.70
N GLU A 145 -19.96 21.03 -1.02
CA GLU A 145 -21.11 20.56 -1.78
C GLU A 145 -20.72 20.24 -3.24
N LYS A 146 -19.88 21.07 -3.84
CA LYS A 146 -19.37 20.82 -5.19
C LYS A 146 -18.50 19.55 -5.25
N SER A 147 -17.64 19.35 -4.25
CA SER A 147 -16.80 18.14 -4.16
C SER A 147 -17.64 16.90 -3.92
N LYS A 148 -18.64 17.00 -3.03
CA LYS A 148 -19.61 15.92 -2.78
C LYS A 148 -20.37 15.57 -4.06
N ASP A 149 -20.86 16.56 -4.81
CA ASP A 149 -21.58 16.33 -6.08
C ASP A 149 -20.71 15.59 -7.10
N PHE A 150 -19.45 15.95 -7.25
CA PHE A 150 -18.53 15.26 -8.16
C PHE A 150 -18.42 13.77 -7.81
N PHE A 151 -18.13 13.42 -6.58
CA PHE A 151 -17.94 12.04 -6.19
C PHE A 151 -19.23 11.24 -6.06
N VAL A 152 -20.35 11.86 -5.67
CA VAL A 152 -21.64 11.18 -5.48
C VAL A 152 -22.44 11.12 -6.78
N SER A 153 -22.59 12.25 -7.50
CA SER A 153 -23.47 12.30 -8.67
C SER A 153 -22.78 11.78 -9.93
N HIS A 154 -21.50 12.09 -10.15
CA HIS A 154 -20.78 11.65 -11.33
C HIS A 154 -20.09 10.29 -11.14
N MET A 155 -19.47 10.04 -9.98
CA MET A 155 -18.73 8.79 -9.71
C MET A 155 -19.57 7.72 -9.00
N GLU A 156 -20.82 8.01 -8.64
CA GLU A 156 -21.74 7.08 -7.94
C GLU A 156 -21.21 6.55 -6.59
N LEU A 157 -20.39 7.35 -5.87
CA LEU A 157 -19.98 6.99 -4.53
C LEU A 157 -21.08 7.27 -3.51
N ASN A 158 -21.09 6.51 -2.43
CA ASN A 158 -22.07 6.64 -1.36
C ASN A 158 -21.54 7.51 -0.23
N VAL A 159 -22.35 8.44 0.27
CA VAL A 159 -22.06 9.14 1.52
C VAL A 159 -22.20 8.16 2.68
N VAL A 160 -21.13 8.00 3.46
CA VAL A 160 -21.08 7.08 4.61
C VAL A 160 -21.02 7.81 5.95
N ALA A 161 -20.58 9.07 5.95
CA ALA A 161 -20.59 9.93 7.13
C ALA A 161 -20.55 11.39 6.72
N GLU A 162 -21.12 12.25 7.54
CA GLU A 162 -21.01 13.71 7.48
C GLU A 162 -20.86 14.26 8.91
N GLY A 163 -20.03 15.26 9.09
CA GLY A 163 -19.82 15.81 10.43
C GLY A 163 -19.09 17.14 10.43
N THR A 164 -18.83 17.60 11.64
CA THR A 164 -18.04 18.80 11.89
C THR A 164 -16.99 18.48 12.95
N LEU A 165 -15.76 18.83 12.67
CA LEU A 165 -14.67 18.80 13.65
C LEU A 165 -14.65 20.13 14.39
N ASP A 166 -14.52 20.06 15.69
CA ASP A 166 -14.42 21.26 16.52
C ASP A 166 -13.08 21.99 16.31
N ALA A 167 -13.07 23.28 16.63
CA ALA A 167 -11.92 24.16 16.40
C ALA A 167 -10.64 23.70 17.14
N ALA A 168 -10.77 23.08 18.30
CA ALA A 168 -9.60 22.60 19.05
C ALA A 168 -8.95 21.41 18.37
N SER A 169 -9.76 20.43 17.92
CA SER A 169 -9.30 19.28 17.15
C SER A 169 -8.67 19.69 15.82
N VAL A 170 -9.32 20.63 15.10
CA VAL A 170 -8.82 21.17 13.83
C VAL A 170 -7.48 21.88 14.04
N LYS A 171 -7.35 22.67 15.09
CA LYS A 171 -6.10 23.38 15.41
C LYS A 171 -4.98 22.40 15.77
N ALA A 172 -5.26 21.43 16.64
CA ALA A 172 -4.28 20.46 17.10
C ALA A 172 -3.77 19.56 15.99
N LEU A 173 -4.68 19.03 15.15
CA LEU A 173 -4.32 18.06 14.10
C LEU A 173 -3.86 18.72 12.81
N TYR A 174 -4.59 19.72 12.33
CA TYR A 174 -4.36 20.31 11.01
C TYR A 174 -3.70 21.69 11.04
N GLY A 175 -3.51 22.28 12.22
CA GLY A 175 -2.94 23.62 12.37
C GLY A 175 -3.82 24.75 11.85
N GLN A 176 -5.08 24.46 11.49
CA GLN A 176 -6.04 25.43 10.94
C GLN A 176 -6.90 26.06 12.04
N GLU A 177 -7.37 27.28 11.81
CA GLU A 177 -8.26 27.96 12.75
C GLU A 177 -9.74 27.64 12.45
N GLY A 178 -10.55 27.63 13.50
CA GLY A 178 -12.00 27.41 13.40
C GLY A 178 -12.36 25.93 13.19
N GLU A 179 -13.65 25.69 12.95
CA GLU A 179 -14.20 24.35 12.71
C GLU A 179 -13.95 23.90 11.28
N ALA A 180 -14.06 22.59 11.03
CA ALA A 180 -14.04 22.03 9.68
C ALA A 180 -15.24 21.10 9.48
N LYS A 181 -15.93 21.25 8.35
CA LYS A 181 -16.97 20.32 7.94
C LYS A 181 -16.37 19.23 7.07
N TYR A 182 -16.89 18.02 7.18
CA TYR A 182 -16.45 16.92 6.31
C TYR A 182 -17.60 16.06 5.82
N VAL A 183 -17.37 15.42 4.68
CA VAL A 183 -18.20 14.35 4.12
C VAL A 183 -17.25 13.21 3.79
N MET A 184 -17.61 11.99 4.21
CA MET A 184 -16.90 10.77 3.79
C MET A 184 -17.71 10.05 2.74
N VAL A 185 -17.06 9.72 1.64
CA VAL A 185 -17.68 8.97 0.54
C VAL A 185 -16.85 7.72 0.24
N MET A 186 -17.53 6.64 -0.17
CA MET A 186 -16.88 5.39 -0.61
C MET A 186 -17.73 4.65 -1.63
N ASN A 187 -17.12 3.72 -2.34
CA ASN A 187 -17.86 2.75 -3.15
C ASN A 187 -18.27 1.53 -2.28
N ASN A 188 -18.90 0.53 -2.91
CA ASN A 188 -19.33 -0.68 -2.24
C ASN A 188 -18.29 -1.83 -2.30
N VAL A 189 -17.10 -1.58 -2.83
CA VAL A 189 -16.07 -2.60 -3.10
C VAL A 189 -14.87 -2.43 -2.19
N ASN A 190 -14.27 -1.23 -2.14
CA ASN A 190 -13.13 -0.95 -1.27
C ASN A 190 -13.59 -0.54 0.14
N SER A 191 -12.72 -0.75 1.11
CA SER A 191 -12.86 -0.19 2.46
C SER A 191 -12.35 1.24 2.56
N THR A 192 -11.55 1.70 1.61
CA THR A 192 -10.99 3.06 1.57
C THR A 192 -12.07 4.10 1.31
N LYS A 193 -12.08 5.15 2.11
CA LYS A 193 -13.00 6.29 1.99
C LYS A 193 -12.25 7.53 1.52
N LEU A 194 -12.92 8.42 0.82
CA LEU A 194 -12.46 9.79 0.62
C LEU A 194 -13.09 10.65 1.72
N MET A 195 -12.28 11.36 2.49
CA MET A 195 -12.72 12.37 3.43
C MET A 195 -12.55 13.74 2.79
N LEU A 196 -13.66 14.30 2.28
CA LEU A 196 -13.71 15.67 1.77
C LEU A 196 -13.85 16.60 2.96
N ILE A 197 -12.88 17.50 3.17
CA ILE A 197 -12.87 18.39 4.35
C ILE A 197 -12.79 19.85 3.93
N GLU A 198 -13.73 20.65 4.42
CA GLU A 198 -13.80 22.11 4.23
C GLU A 198 -13.47 22.81 5.53
N PHE A 199 -12.31 23.48 5.57
CA PHE A 199 -11.91 24.32 6.70
C PHE A 199 -12.62 25.67 6.68
N SER A 200 -12.89 26.24 7.88
CA SER A 200 -13.52 27.57 8.01
C SER A 200 -12.68 28.66 7.35
N GLU A 201 -11.36 28.57 7.45
CA GLU A 201 -10.42 29.45 6.76
C GLU A 201 -9.89 28.77 5.49
N LYS A 202 -10.05 29.46 4.35
CA LYS A 202 -9.65 28.95 3.04
C LYS A 202 -8.45 29.72 2.53
N THR A 203 -7.43 29.00 2.07
CA THR A 203 -6.22 29.64 1.48
C THR A 203 -6.47 30.14 0.06
N GLY A 204 -7.47 29.58 -0.63
CA GLY A 204 -7.73 29.83 -2.06
C GLY A 204 -6.71 29.19 -3.00
N LYS A 205 -5.82 28.32 -2.48
CA LYS A 205 -4.82 27.57 -3.25
C LYS A 205 -5.24 26.13 -3.41
N THR A 206 -4.65 25.45 -4.40
CA THR A 206 -4.74 23.99 -4.55
C THR A 206 -3.40 23.33 -4.25
N THR A 207 -3.44 22.03 -3.90
CA THR A 207 -2.24 21.29 -3.48
C THR A 207 -1.19 21.19 -4.57
N ARG A 208 -1.60 21.17 -5.85
CA ARG A 208 -0.69 21.01 -7.00
C ARG A 208 -0.50 22.31 -7.82
N GLU A 209 -1.01 23.45 -7.37
CA GLU A 209 -0.87 24.71 -8.08
C GLU A 209 0.61 25.15 -8.16
N GLY A 210 1.14 25.22 -9.39
CA GLY A 210 2.53 25.61 -9.66
C GLY A 210 3.54 24.47 -9.51
N PHE A 211 3.09 23.24 -9.32
CA PHE A 211 3.95 22.05 -9.24
C PHE A 211 3.92 21.24 -10.53
N HIS A 212 5.00 20.51 -10.80
CA HIS A 212 5.12 19.58 -11.91
C HIS A 212 4.60 18.19 -11.54
N ALA A 213 4.41 17.33 -12.54
CA ALA A 213 4.01 15.95 -12.33
C ALA A 213 5.01 15.16 -11.46
N TRP A 214 6.29 15.48 -11.55
CA TRP A 214 7.39 14.83 -10.80
C TRP A 214 7.73 15.48 -9.46
N ASP A 215 6.98 16.50 -9.01
CA ASP A 215 7.16 17.05 -7.67
C ASP A 215 6.55 16.12 -6.60
N TYR A 216 7.27 15.94 -5.48
CA TYR A 216 7.02 14.92 -4.48
C TYR A 216 5.79 15.21 -3.63
N GLY A 217 4.92 14.23 -3.51
CA GLY A 217 3.68 14.30 -2.75
C GLY A 217 2.54 13.55 -3.43
N TYR A 218 1.31 13.71 -2.94
CA TYR A 218 0.16 13.03 -3.49
C TYR A 218 -0.15 13.47 -4.91
N PHE A 219 -0.30 12.48 -5.82
CA PHE A 219 -0.58 12.73 -7.22
C PHE A 219 -2.07 12.61 -7.52
N ASP A 220 -2.64 11.42 -7.46
CA ASP A 220 -4.05 11.18 -7.79
C ASP A 220 -4.70 10.05 -7.01
N VAL A 221 -5.96 9.77 -7.37
CA VAL A 221 -6.72 8.57 -7.02
C VAL A 221 -7.25 7.92 -8.29
N ALA A 222 -6.97 6.64 -8.49
CA ALA A 222 -7.33 5.93 -9.70
C ALA A 222 -8.52 4.99 -9.48
N TRP A 223 -9.43 4.95 -10.45
CA TRP A 223 -10.69 4.23 -10.38
C TRP A 223 -10.94 3.37 -11.61
N ARG A 224 -11.45 2.17 -11.39
CA ARG A 224 -12.00 1.36 -12.46
C ARG A 224 -13.34 1.93 -12.92
N CYS A 225 -13.45 2.28 -14.18
CA CYS A 225 -14.70 2.69 -14.81
C CYS A 225 -15.21 1.64 -15.79
N ASN A 226 -16.53 1.64 -16.02
CA ASN A 226 -17.20 0.72 -16.94
C ASN A 226 -17.18 1.20 -18.40
N ASP A 227 -17.28 2.51 -18.59
CA ASP A 227 -17.29 3.16 -19.89
C ASP A 227 -16.52 4.48 -19.81
N ILE A 228 -15.26 4.48 -20.28
CA ILE A 228 -14.39 5.64 -20.16
C ILE A 228 -14.77 6.78 -21.08
N ASP A 229 -15.29 6.45 -22.27
CA ASP A 229 -15.70 7.47 -23.25
C ASP A 229 -16.96 8.19 -22.76
N ALA A 230 -17.96 7.46 -22.25
CA ALA A 230 -19.15 8.04 -21.65
C ALA A 230 -18.81 8.93 -20.44
N MET A 231 -17.88 8.50 -19.59
CA MET A 231 -17.43 9.31 -18.46
C MET A 231 -16.68 10.57 -18.88
N TYR A 232 -15.84 10.47 -19.90
CA TYR A 232 -15.16 11.62 -20.49
C TYR A 232 -16.15 12.65 -21.03
N GLU A 233 -17.17 12.21 -21.78
CA GLU A 233 -18.23 13.08 -22.31
C GLU A 233 -19.05 13.72 -21.20
N GLU A 234 -19.46 12.95 -20.18
CA GLU A 234 -20.26 13.45 -19.05
C GLU A 234 -19.50 14.53 -18.27
N LEU A 235 -18.25 14.25 -17.86
CA LEU A 235 -17.46 15.19 -17.06
C LEU A 235 -17.06 16.43 -17.87
N THR A 236 -16.73 16.28 -19.15
CA THR A 236 -16.49 17.41 -20.06
C THR A 236 -17.74 18.26 -20.21
N GLY A 237 -18.91 17.64 -20.36
CA GLY A 237 -20.21 18.33 -20.43
C GLY A 237 -20.56 19.05 -19.13
N ALA A 238 -20.10 18.57 -17.97
CA ALA A 238 -20.24 19.20 -16.67
C ALA A 238 -19.19 20.31 -16.41
N GLY A 239 -18.23 20.50 -17.32
CA GLY A 239 -17.22 21.56 -17.27
C GLY A 239 -15.93 21.20 -16.56
N TYR A 240 -15.69 19.92 -16.30
CA TYR A 240 -14.40 19.44 -15.78
C TYR A 240 -13.37 19.34 -16.89
N SER A 241 -12.11 19.65 -16.56
CA SER A 241 -10.98 19.53 -17.47
C SER A 241 -10.27 18.19 -17.30
N PHE A 242 -9.45 17.85 -18.30
CA PHE A 242 -8.68 16.61 -18.31
C PHE A 242 -7.21 16.90 -18.60
N GLU A 243 -6.30 16.09 -18.03
CA GLU A 243 -4.89 16.06 -18.43
C GLU A 243 -4.73 15.49 -19.84
N CYS A 244 -5.47 14.41 -20.12
CA CYS A 244 -5.47 13.78 -21.43
C CYS A 244 -6.84 13.18 -21.76
N GLU A 245 -7.17 13.11 -23.06
CA GLU A 245 -8.31 12.35 -23.57
C GLU A 245 -8.10 10.85 -23.35
N PRO A 246 -9.17 10.03 -23.29
CA PRO A 246 -9.06 8.59 -23.21
C PRO A 246 -8.15 8.02 -24.31
N PHE A 247 -7.18 7.19 -23.92
CA PHE A 247 -6.33 6.49 -24.86
C PHE A 247 -6.10 5.04 -24.39
N SER A 248 -5.90 4.14 -25.35
CA SER A 248 -5.74 2.72 -25.10
C SER A 248 -4.31 2.27 -25.30
N TYR A 249 -3.86 1.36 -24.45
CA TYR A 249 -2.57 0.71 -24.54
C TYR A 249 -2.64 -0.74 -24.00
N THR A 250 -1.57 -1.51 -24.17
CA THR A 250 -1.45 -2.84 -23.58
C THR A 250 -0.35 -2.82 -22.55
N THR A 251 -0.67 -3.21 -21.32
CA THR A 251 0.31 -3.26 -20.24
C THR A 251 1.36 -4.32 -20.51
N SER A 252 2.64 -3.98 -20.44
CA SER A 252 3.75 -4.90 -20.67
C SER A 252 3.84 -6.00 -19.61
N TRP A 253 3.43 -5.69 -18.38
CA TRP A 253 3.50 -6.62 -17.22
C TRP A 253 2.33 -7.62 -17.16
N SER A 254 1.16 -7.31 -17.70
CA SER A 254 0.00 -8.20 -17.64
C SER A 254 -0.54 -8.63 -19.01
N GLY A 255 -0.13 -7.96 -20.10
CA GLY A 255 -0.66 -8.16 -21.44
C GLY A 255 -2.13 -7.77 -21.62
N ASN A 256 -2.72 -7.07 -20.64
CA ASN A 256 -4.12 -6.63 -20.70
C ASN A 256 -4.24 -5.35 -21.49
N ALA A 257 -5.30 -5.25 -22.30
CA ALA A 257 -5.71 -3.97 -22.89
C ALA A 257 -6.38 -3.10 -21.83
N VAL A 258 -5.92 -1.85 -21.73
CA VAL A 258 -6.36 -0.84 -20.79
C VAL A 258 -6.63 0.45 -21.55
N ALA A 259 -7.64 1.20 -21.15
CA ALA A 259 -7.80 2.59 -21.55
C ALA A 259 -7.78 3.48 -20.30
N GLU A 260 -7.14 4.64 -20.40
CA GLU A 260 -6.98 5.57 -19.28
C GLU A 260 -7.17 7.02 -19.72
N CYS A 261 -7.62 7.85 -18.78
CA CYS A 261 -7.54 9.31 -18.82
C CYS A 261 -7.56 9.87 -17.40
N VAL A 262 -7.16 11.13 -17.25
CA VAL A 262 -7.15 11.82 -15.95
C VAL A 262 -8.06 13.03 -16.01
N ALA A 263 -9.12 13.01 -15.19
CA ALA A 263 -9.98 14.17 -14.96
C ALA A 263 -9.45 15.01 -13.80
N TYR A 264 -9.65 16.32 -13.88
CA TYR A 264 -9.46 17.21 -12.75
C TYR A 264 -10.80 17.48 -12.09
N GLY A 265 -11.03 16.88 -10.93
CA GLY A 265 -12.19 17.14 -10.09
C GLY A 265 -12.17 18.54 -9.45
N PRO A 266 -13.08 18.81 -8.50
CA PRO A 266 -13.08 20.06 -7.74
C PRO A 266 -11.72 20.31 -7.09
N ASP A 267 -11.34 21.58 -7.00
CA ASP A 267 -10.03 22.00 -6.49
C ASP A 267 -8.82 21.39 -7.22
N GLY A 268 -9.04 20.92 -8.46
CA GLY A 268 -7.96 20.35 -9.28
C GLY A 268 -7.48 18.97 -8.83
N VAL A 269 -8.28 18.21 -8.08
CA VAL A 269 -7.93 16.85 -7.67
C VAL A 269 -7.82 15.94 -8.89
N PRO A 270 -6.62 15.43 -9.21
CA PRO A 270 -6.48 14.49 -10.32
C PRO A 270 -7.18 13.18 -9.96
N THR A 271 -7.97 12.69 -10.88
CA THR A 271 -8.80 11.48 -10.74
C THR A 271 -8.61 10.65 -11.99
N THR A 272 -7.80 9.61 -11.89
CA THR A 272 -7.52 8.71 -13.01
C THR A 272 -8.66 7.72 -13.20
N MET A 273 -9.11 7.59 -14.43
CA MET A 273 -10.12 6.62 -14.84
C MET A 273 -9.47 5.52 -15.66
N ILE A 274 -9.73 4.27 -15.29
CA ILE A 274 -9.11 3.08 -15.88
C ILE A 274 -10.19 2.12 -16.35
N LEU A 275 -10.26 1.85 -17.65
CA LEU A 275 -11.09 0.80 -18.22
C LEU A 275 -10.23 -0.42 -18.53
N LYS A 276 -10.55 -1.57 -17.93
CA LYS A 276 -10.03 -2.88 -18.34
C LYS A 276 -11.06 -3.62 -19.16
N THR A 277 -10.74 -3.91 -20.39
CA THR A 277 -11.65 -4.56 -21.35
C THR A 277 -12.08 -5.98 -20.98
N THR A 278 -11.47 -6.57 -19.94
CA THR A 278 -11.77 -7.93 -19.45
C THR A 278 -12.70 -7.97 -18.25
N GLN A 279 -13.15 -6.83 -17.74
CA GLN A 279 -14.01 -6.73 -16.56
C GLN A 279 -15.30 -5.99 -16.91
N GLU A 280 -16.44 -6.63 -16.61
CA GLU A 280 -17.77 -6.03 -16.72
C GLU A 280 -18.36 -5.89 -15.31
N PHE A 281 -18.97 -4.75 -15.01
CA PHE A 281 -19.71 -4.45 -13.79
C PHE A 281 -20.83 -3.46 -14.08
N ASP A 282 -21.86 -3.45 -13.21
CA ASP A 282 -23.12 -2.72 -13.47
C ASP A 282 -23.09 -1.24 -13.03
N THR A 283 -22.03 -0.79 -12.37
CA THR A 283 -21.84 0.59 -11.86
C THR A 283 -20.93 1.39 -12.79
N LYS A 284 -21.03 2.74 -12.79
CA LYS A 284 -20.10 3.60 -13.54
C LYS A 284 -18.65 3.38 -13.09
N PHE A 285 -18.43 3.32 -11.77
CA PHE A 285 -17.14 3.03 -11.14
C PHE A 285 -17.26 1.81 -10.25
N TYR A 286 -16.27 0.92 -10.30
CA TYR A 286 -16.25 -0.32 -9.56
C TYR A 286 -15.44 -0.21 -8.27
N ASN A 287 -14.14 0.03 -8.39
CA ASN A 287 -13.25 0.12 -7.23
C ASN A 287 -12.20 1.21 -7.43
N MET A 288 -11.72 1.77 -6.32
CA MET A 288 -10.47 2.52 -6.30
C MET A 288 -9.32 1.53 -6.45
N VAL A 289 -8.52 1.70 -7.48
CA VAL A 289 -7.39 0.81 -7.79
C VAL A 289 -6.22 1.15 -6.91
N ASP A 290 -5.81 2.40 -6.96
CA ASP A 290 -4.65 2.92 -6.25
C ASP A 290 -4.85 4.39 -5.84
N ALA A 291 -3.99 4.80 -4.94
CA ALA A 291 -3.74 6.19 -4.58
C ALA A 291 -2.26 6.45 -4.77
N VAL A 292 -1.95 7.41 -5.61
CA VAL A 292 -0.61 7.64 -6.16
C VAL A 292 0.16 8.68 -5.38
N LEU A 293 1.42 8.37 -5.10
CA LEU A 293 2.39 9.27 -4.48
C LEU A 293 3.65 9.35 -5.33
N VAL A 294 4.14 10.56 -5.56
CA VAL A 294 5.46 10.83 -6.18
C VAL A 294 6.51 10.96 -5.10
N VAL A 295 7.65 10.30 -5.29
CA VAL A 295 8.79 10.32 -4.36
C VAL A 295 10.08 10.70 -5.07
N ASP A 296 11.09 11.09 -4.30
CA ASP A 296 12.43 11.40 -4.81
C ASP A 296 13.26 10.16 -5.15
N ASP A 297 12.92 9.04 -4.49
CA ASP A 297 13.67 7.81 -4.58
C ASP A 297 12.81 6.61 -4.12
N MET A 298 12.76 5.57 -4.93
CA MET A 298 12.03 4.34 -4.62
C MET A 298 12.54 3.64 -3.35
N ALA A 299 13.85 3.71 -3.07
CA ALA A 299 14.40 3.08 -1.88
C ALA A 299 13.89 3.74 -0.58
N SER A 300 13.76 5.05 -0.56
CA SER A 300 13.16 5.81 0.56
C SER A 300 11.68 5.42 0.76
N ALA A 301 10.93 5.25 -0.33
CA ALA A 301 9.55 4.79 -0.26
C ALA A 301 9.46 3.35 0.27
N VAL A 302 10.33 2.46 -0.20
CA VAL A 302 10.39 1.08 0.30
C VAL A 302 10.69 1.06 1.80
N ASP A 303 11.66 1.85 2.26
CA ASP A 303 11.99 1.95 3.70
C ASP A 303 10.79 2.42 4.53
N TRP A 304 10.12 3.48 4.08
CA TRP A 304 8.92 3.98 4.74
C TRP A 304 7.80 2.95 4.80
N TYR A 305 7.39 2.42 3.66
CA TYR A 305 6.21 1.55 3.61
C TYR A 305 6.46 0.16 4.19
N THR A 306 7.65 -0.42 4.02
CA THR A 306 7.94 -1.75 4.55
C THR A 306 8.41 -1.72 6.00
N ASN A 307 9.34 -0.85 6.36
CA ASN A 307 9.95 -0.87 7.69
C ASN A 307 9.16 -0.08 8.73
N VAL A 308 8.57 1.06 8.34
CA VAL A 308 7.79 1.87 9.26
C VAL A 308 6.34 1.42 9.29
N MET A 309 5.72 1.24 8.13
CA MET A 309 4.29 0.93 8.02
C MET A 309 3.98 -0.58 7.96
N GLY A 310 4.99 -1.44 7.76
CA GLY A 310 4.82 -2.89 7.71
C GLY A 310 4.06 -3.39 6.48
N MET A 311 4.08 -2.64 5.39
CA MET A 311 3.40 -3.01 4.15
C MET A 311 4.25 -3.89 3.25
N ASP A 312 3.62 -4.64 2.38
CA ASP A 312 4.29 -5.50 1.42
C ASP A 312 4.50 -4.77 0.09
N LEU A 313 5.75 -4.74 -0.38
CA LEU A 313 6.07 -4.35 -1.74
C LEU A 313 5.71 -5.52 -2.68
N VAL A 314 4.79 -5.31 -3.61
CA VAL A 314 4.30 -6.37 -4.51
C VAL A 314 4.69 -6.17 -5.97
N TYR A 315 5.16 -4.99 -6.32
CA TYR A 315 5.65 -4.65 -7.64
C TYR A 315 6.66 -3.52 -7.56
N ASP A 316 7.73 -3.61 -8.35
CA ASP A 316 8.75 -2.57 -8.50
C ASP A 316 9.48 -2.76 -9.83
N ALA A 317 9.21 -1.89 -10.79
CA ALA A 317 9.85 -1.93 -12.10
C ALA A 317 9.83 -0.57 -12.81
N PRO A 318 10.76 -0.35 -13.76
CA PRO A 318 10.66 0.77 -14.69
C PRO A 318 9.39 0.67 -15.55
N VAL A 319 8.73 1.79 -15.76
CA VAL A 319 7.61 1.90 -16.70
C VAL A 319 8.16 2.06 -18.12
N GLU A 320 7.58 1.33 -19.07
CA GLU A 320 7.96 1.43 -20.47
C GLU A 320 7.68 2.86 -21.00
N LYS A 321 8.72 3.52 -21.51
CA LYS A 321 8.64 4.88 -22.03
C LYS A 321 7.63 4.99 -23.18
N GLY A 322 6.75 5.99 -23.10
CA GLY A 322 5.69 6.23 -24.05
C GLY A 322 4.39 5.46 -23.78
N LEU A 323 4.40 4.51 -22.83
CA LEU A 323 3.23 3.69 -22.53
C LEU A 323 2.13 4.51 -21.84
N VAL A 324 2.49 5.20 -20.76
CA VAL A 324 1.57 5.99 -19.91
C VAL A 324 1.99 7.45 -19.75
N ASP A 325 2.90 7.94 -20.59
CA ASP A 325 3.46 9.29 -20.49
C ASP A 325 2.39 10.39 -20.44
N ARG A 326 1.23 10.17 -21.13
CA ARG A 326 0.09 11.10 -21.12
C ARG A 326 -0.58 11.19 -19.76
N VAL A 327 -0.84 10.04 -19.14
CA VAL A 327 -1.44 9.97 -17.78
C VAL A 327 -0.51 10.62 -16.76
N LEU A 328 0.78 10.39 -16.93
CA LEU A 328 1.81 10.89 -16.02
C LEU A 328 2.22 12.35 -16.27
N GLY A 329 1.63 13.03 -17.27
CA GLY A 329 1.93 14.43 -17.57
C GLY A 329 3.35 14.68 -18.11
N ILE A 330 4.01 13.67 -18.70
CA ILE A 330 5.40 13.75 -19.20
C ILE A 330 5.52 13.47 -20.70
N GLU A 331 4.40 13.51 -21.46
CA GLU A 331 4.43 13.29 -22.90
C GLU A 331 5.37 14.29 -23.61
N GLY A 332 6.20 13.77 -24.49
CA GLY A 332 7.16 14.57 -25.26
C GLY A 332 8.43 14.98 -24.50
N THR A 333 8.61 14.48 -23.29
CA THR A 333 9.86 14.65 -22.51
C THR A 333 10.75 13.41 -22.58
N ASP A 334 11.99 13.51 -22.09
CA ASP A 334 12.90 12.35 -21.92
C ASP A 334 12.79 11.74 -20.50
N ILE A 335 11.86 12.21 -19.65
CA ILE A 335 11.68 11.76 -18.29
C ILE A 335 11.22 10.29 -18.30
N THR A 336 11.85 9.47 -17.48
CA THR A 336 11.46 8.07 -17.23
C THR A 336 10.89 7.92 -15.84
N VAL A 337 10.13 6.86 -15.62
CA VAL A 337 9.45 6.59 -14.35
C VAL A 337 9.70 5.17 -13.90
N ARG A 338 9.93 4.98 -12.62
CA ARG A 338 9.88 3.70 -11.93
C ARG A 338 8.61 3.67 -11.08
N MET A 339 7.93 2.55 -11.07
CA MET A 339 6.65 2.38 -10.40
C MET A 339 6.77 1.27 -9.35
N GLY A 340 6.25 1.52 -8.16
CA GLY A 340 6.16 0.52 -7.09
C GLY A 340 4.74 0.42 -6.55
N TYR A 341 4.30 -0.78 -6.17
CA TYR A 341 3.01 -1.01 -5.52
C TYR A 341 3.18 -1.60 -4.14
N PHE A 342 2.48 -1.02 -3.17
CA PHE A 342 2.44 -1.49 -1.79
C PHE A 342 1.02 -1.85 -1.38
N TYR A 343 0.90 -2.95 -0.63
CA TYR A 343 -0.33 -3.33 0.04
C TYR A 343 -0.16 -3.27 1.55
N GLY A 344 -1.16 -2.72 2.22
CA GLY A 344 -1.34 -2.86 3.65
C GLY A 344 -1.87 -4.25 4.05
N SER A 345 -2.28 -4.39 5.29
CA SER A 345 -2.89 -5.62 5.78
C SER A 345 -4.15 -5.97 4.99
N TYR A 346 -4.18 -7.19 4.45
CA TYR A 346 -5.33 -7.76 3.76
C TYR A 346 -6.48 -8.17 4.71
N ALA A 347 -6.74 -7.43 5.78
CA ALA A 347 -7.76 -7.84 6.73
C ALA A 347 -9.09 -8.21 6.07
N ASN A 348 -9.37 -7.75 4.83
CA ASN A 348 -10.57 -8.11 4.07
C ASN A 348 -10.39 -8.18 2.55
N GLY A 349 -9.17 -8.16 2.00
CA GLY A 349 -8.92 -8.27 0.54
C GLY A 349 -9.45 -7.10 -0.30
N GLN A 350 -9.69 -5.94 0.29
CA GLN A 350 -10.40 -4.82 -0.35
C GLN A 350 -9.69 -3.47 -0.16
N SER A 351 -8.43 -3.45 0.30
CA SER A 351 -7.72 -2.17 0.41
C SER A 351 -7.25 -1.68 -0.96
N THR A 352 -7.26 -0.36 -1.12
CA THR A 352 -6.67 0.34 -2.25
C THR A 352 -5.15 0.18 -2.22
N LEU A 353 -4.54 -0.05 -3.38
CA LEU A 353 -3.09 -0.05 -3.55
C LEU A 353 -2.52 1.33 -3.23
N ILE A 354 -1.29 1.35 -2.76
CA ILE A 354 -0.46 2.54 -2.80
C ILE A 354 0.46 2.41 -4.00
N GLU A 355 0.32 3.30 -4.95
CA GLU A 355 1.22 3.40 -6.09
C GLU A 355 2.26 4.48 -5.83
N ILE A 356 3.52 4.14 -6.05
CA ILE A 356 4.65 5.05 -5.93
C ILE A 356 5.23 5.29 -7.31
N LEU A 357 5.44 6.56 -7.63
CA LEU A 357 6.13 7.01 -8.85
C LEU A 357 7.44 7.68 -8.47
N ASP A 358 8.54 7.17 -9.02
CA ASP A 358 9.88 7.72 -8.93
C ASP A 358 10.31 8.17 -10.33
N TYR A 359 10.34 9.48 -10.53
CA TYR A 359 10.69 10.10 -11.80
C TYR A 359 12.20 10.34 -11.89
N SER A 360 12.78 10.18 -13.09
CA SER A 360 14.19 10.48 -13.33
C SER A 360 14.54 11.98 -13.25
N GLU A 361 13.53 12.85 -13.29
CA GLU A 361 13.70 14.31 -13.13
C GLU A 361 13.52 14.68 -11.64
N PRO A 362 14.49 15.39 -11.05
CA PRO A 362 14.38 15.83 -9.67
C PRO A 362 13.20 16.79 -9.46
N GLY A 363 12.40 16.53 -8.44
CA GLY A 363 11.29 17.38 -8.01
C GLY A 363 11.59 18.15 -6.73
N VAL A 364 10.55 18.78 -6.22
CA VAL A 364 10.56 19.42 -4.88
C VAL A 364 9.41 18.86 -4.04
N SER A 365 9.58 18.83 -2.71
CA SER A 365 8.50 18.44 -1.82
C SER A 365 7.37 19.47 -1.85
N MET A 366 6.20 19.06 -2.32
CA MET A 366 5.02 19.93 -2.35
C MET A 366 4.60 20.34 -0.94
N THR A 367 4.72 19.43 0.04
CA THR A 367 4.38 19.74 1.45
C THR A 367 5.32 20.80 2.03
N GLU A 368 6.62 20.66 1.84
CA GLU A 368 7.61 21.62 2.34
C GLU A 368 7.50 23.00 1.64
N GLN A 369 7.02 23.02 0.40
CA GLN A 369 6.75 24.27 -0.34
C GLN A 369 5.34 24.83 -0.04
N GLY A 370 4.58 24.22 0.86
CA GLY A 370 3.23 24.68 1.26
C GLY A 370 2.14 24.38 0.23
N GLY A 371 2.34 23.42 -0.65
CA GLY A 371 1.34 22.90 -1.59
C GLY A 371 0.44 21.86 -0.93
N SER A 372 0.93 20.64 -0.75
CA SER A 372 0.14 19.53 -0.16
C SER A 372 0.06 19.64 1.37
N VAL A 373 -0.71 20.63 1.84
CA VAL A 373 -0.89 20.93 3.26
C VAL A 373 -2.36 21.18 3.59
N PRO A 374 -2.79 20.97 4.86
CA PRO A 374 -4.14 21.31 5.31
C PRO A 374 -4.51 22.76 5.00
N GLY A 375 -5.76 22.98 4.58
CA GLY A 375 -6.28 24.31 4.19
C GLY A 375 -6.20 24.60 2.70
N ASN A 376 -5.35 23.91 1.93
CA ASN A 376 -5.38 23.93 0.48
C ASN A 376 -6.39 22.92 -0.06
N GLY A 377 -6.97 23.18 -1.24
CA GLY A 377 -7.83 22.23 -1.94
C GLY A 377 -6.99 21.15 -2.61
N GLY A 378 -7.39 19.89 -2.48
CA GLY A 378 -6.69 18.72 -3.04
C GLY A 378 -6.23 17.72 -1.99
N ILE A 379 -5.56 16.66 -2.42
CA ILE A 379 -5.11 15.57 -1.54
C ILE A 379 -3.92 16.06 -0.70
N PHE A 380 -4.03 15.98 0.63
CA PHE A 380 -2.93 16.38 1.50
C PHE A 380 -2.52 15.33 2.54
N ALA A 381 -3.33 14.28 2.77
CA ALA A 381 -2.96 13.17 3.65
C ALA A 381 -3.63 11.86 3.25
N GLN A 382 -2.99 10.76 3.60
CA GLN A 382 -3.59 9.43 3.68
C GLN A 382 -3.67 9.03 5.14
N ALA A 383 -4.78 8.39 5.56
CA ALA A 383 -4.98 7.99 6.94
C ALA A 383 -5.00 6.46 7.08
N PHE A 384 -4.40 5.97 8.16
CA PHE A 384 -4.22 4.56 8.47
C PHE A 384 -4.60 4.27 9.91
N GLU A 385 -5.35 3.20 10.11
CA GLU A 385 -5.61 2.70 11.45
C GLU A 385 -4.43 1.87 11.96
N THR A 386 -4.08 2.07 13.23
CA THR A 386 -3.13 1.23 13.96
C THR A 386 -3.76 0.72 15.25
N LYS A 387 -3.33 -0.44 15.71
CA LYS A 387 -3.74 -0.99 17.01
C LYS A 387 -2.95 -0.41 18.17
N ASP A 388 -1.77 0.16 17.89
CA ASP A 388 -0.85 0.71 18.89
C ASP A 388 -0.14 1.94 18.32
N LEU A 389 -0.74 3.11 18.57
CA LEU A 389 -0.21 4.38 18.07
C LEU A 389 1.15 4.74 18.70
N ASP A 390 1.35 4.39 19.97
CA ASP A 390 2.61 4.69 20.66
C ASP A 390 3.78 3.88 20.07
N LYS A 391 3.57 2.59 19.80
CA LYS A 391 4.55 1.73 19.14
C LYS A 391 4.86 2.20 17.72
N LEU A 392 3.85 2.61 16.97
CA LEU A 392 4.03 3.15 15.63
C LEU A 392 4.86 4.44 15.65
N LEU A 393 4.54 5.38 16.54
CA LEU A 393 5.28 6.64 16.66
C LEU A 393 6.73 6.43 17.10
N ALA A 394 6.98 5.51 18.04
CA ALA A 394 8.35 5.14 18.43
C ALA A 394 9.13 4.58 17.24
N ARG A 395 8.49 3.80 16.38
CA ARG A 395 9.11 3.29 15.15
C ARG A 395 9.35 4.40 14.13
N CYS A 396 8.41 5.33 13.92
CA CYS A 396 8.64 6.52 13.08
C CYS A 396 9.89 7.28 13.55
N GLU A 397 10.01 7.54 14.86
CA GLU A 397 11.15 8.24 15.44
C GLU A 397 12.47 7.48 15.25
N ALA A 398 12.47 6.15 15.42
CA ALA A 398 13.65 5.31 15.20
C ALA A 398 14.17 5.37 13.76
N TYR A 399 13.28 5.59 12.78
CA TYR A 399 13.62 5.79 11.38
C TYR A 399 13.79 7.26 10.97
N GLY A 400 13.82 8.20 11.94
CA GLY A 400 14.07 9.61 11.72
C GLY A 400 12.88 10.45 11.28
N TYR A 401 11.69 9.85 11.21
CA TYR A 401 10.45 10.56 10.88
C TYR A 401 9.86 11.24 12.12
N LYS A 402 9.14 12.36 11.92
CA LYS A 402 8.66 13.20 13.01
C LYS A 402 7.15 13.41 12.91
N THR A 403 6.51 13.60 14.07
CA THR A 403 5.15 14.11 14.11
C THR A 403 5.09 15.52 13.53
N ALA A 404 4.07 15.77 12.72
CA ALA A 404 3.79 17.04 12.08
C ALA A 404 2.64 17.81 12.77
N SER A 405 2.00 17.17 13.74
CA SER A 405 0.91 17.77 14.54
C SER A 405 1.01 17.36 16.00
N GLU A 406 0.17 17.96 16.84
CA GLU A 406 -0.09 17.44 18.18
C GLU A 406 -0.96 16.17 18.08
N ARG A 407 -0.71 15.18 18.97
CA ARG A 407 -1.64 14.07 19.16
C ARG A 407 -2.92 14.60 19.77
N THR A 408 -4.06 14.28 19.18
CA THR A 408 -5.36 14.73 19.64
C THR A 408 -6.38 13.61 19.65
N THR A 409 -7.38 13.73 20.53
CA THR A 409 -8.55 12.86 20.53
C THR A 409 -9.68 13.60 19.82
N MET A 410 -10.32 12.93 18.87
CA MET A 410 -11.46 13.45 18.14
C MET A 410 -12.46 12.35 17.80
N THR A 411 -13.67 12.75 17.40
CA THR A 411 -14.69 11.80 16.95
C THR A 411 -14.95 11.96 15.46
N LEU A 412 -14.90 10.82 14.75
CA LEU A 412 -15.33 10.72 13.36
C LEU A 412 -16.59 9.85 13.30
N GLU A 413 -17.66 10.33 12.67
CA GLU A 413 -18.99 9.69 12.66
C GLU A 413 -18.96 8.22 12.19
N SER A 414 -18.07 7.86 11.27
CA SER A 414 -17.96 6.47 10.75
C SER A 414 -17.00 5.58 11.53
N VAL A 415 -16.16 6.13 12.40
CA VAL A 415 -15.09 5.42 13.11
C VAL A 415 -15.31 5.40 14.62
N GLY A 416 -15.90 6.47 15.17
CA GLY A 416 -16.05 6.69 16.61
C GLY A 416 -14.95 7.61 17.17
N GLU A 417 -14.69 7.49 18.47
CA GLU A 417 -13.63 8.24 19.14
C GLU A 417 -12.27 7.63 18.79
N ILE A 418 -11.34 8.48 18.35
CA ILE A 418 -9.99 8.10 17.94
C ILE A 418 -8.94 8.99 18.60
N ASP A 419 -7.77 8.42 18.89
CA ASP A 419 -6.53 9.17 19.08
C ASP A 419 -5.79 9.24 17.74
N THR A 420 -5.38 10.45 17.33
CA THR A 420 -4.81 10.67 16.00
C THR A 420 -3.68 11.68 16.00
N VAL A 421 -2.81 11.60 14.99
CA VAL A 421 -1.66 12.47 14.78
C VAL A 421 -1.28 12.50 13.31
N LEU A 422 -0.73 13.59 12.82
CA LEU A 422 -0.03 13.65 11.55
C LEU A 422 1.47 13.36 11.74
N VAL A 423 2.03 12.56 10.84
CA VAL A 423 3.46 12.28 10.74
C VAL A 423 3.96 12.76 9.38
N SER A 424 5.10 13.42 9.37
CA SER A 424 5.83 13.77 8.15
C SER A 424 6.66 12.55 7.73
N GLY A 425 6.19 11.81 6.73
CA GLY A 425 6.83 10.62 6.19
C GLY A 425 7.80 10.92 5.05
N VAL A 426 7.83 10.01 4.05
CA VAL A 426 8.72 10.14 2.90
C VAL A 426 8.50 11.48 2.19
N ASN A 427 9.58 12.19 1.88
CA ASN A 427 9.61 13.52 1.25
C ASN A 427 8.77 14.61 1.96
N GLY A 428 8.59 14.48 3.27
CA GLY A 428 7.77 15.41 4.04
C GLY A 428 6.26 15.25 3.85
N THR A 429 5.82 14.26 3.10
CA THR A 429 4.41 13.97 2.86
C THR A 429 3.69 13.65 4.17
N LEU A 430 2.46 14.14 4.33
CA LEU A 430 1.70 13.98 5.56
C LEU A 430 0.92 12.66 5.57
N TYR A 431 1.12 11.88 6.63
CA TYR A 431 0.36 10.66 6.93
C TYR A 431 -0.39 10.85 8.24
N GLN A 432 -1.67 10.55 8.23
CA GLN A 432 -2.48 10.56 9.44
C GLN A 432 -2.55 9.15 10.00
N PHE A 433 -2.08 8.96 11.23
CA PHE A 433 -2.27 7.71 11.94
C PHE A 433 -3.28 7.89 13.05
N TYR A 434 -4.12 6.87 13.24
CA TYR A 434 -5.10 6.89 14.30
C TYR A 434 -5.31 5.51 14.92
N GLN A 435 -5.73 5.52 16.17
CA GLN A 435 -6.12 4.35 16.93
C GLN A 435 -7.54 4.56 17.45
N ALA A 436 -8.44 3.61 17.12
CA ALA A 436 -9.80 3.61 17.69
C ALA A 436 -9.74 3.32 19.20
N LYS A 437 -10.62 4.01 19.98
CA LYS A 437 -10.74 3.84 21.44
C LYS A 437 -11.76 2.80 21.83
#